data_a8e22db41fb254bd859729e9941147a5
#
_entry.id   a8e22db41fb254bd859729e9941147a5
#
_cell.length_a   1.000
_cell.length_b   1.000
_cell.length_c   1.000
_cell.angle_alpha   90.00
_cell.angle_beta   90.00
_cell.angle_gamma   90.00
#
_symmetry.space_group_name_H-M   'P 1'
#
loop_
_entity.id
_entity.type
_entity.pdbx_description
1 polymer ?
#
loop_
_entity_poly.entity_id
_entity_poly.type
_entity_poly.pdbx_seq_one_letter_code
_entity_poly.pdbx_strand_id
1 'polypeptide(L)'
;MNKKIKLALIGTGGISGAHADGILKHQDKIECVALCDVSEQNLEARAKQLGGSPARFLDWKKMLAEMGNGIDAVDICLPHHLHAPAIFDAAAAGKHILCEKPMCINLDEADKIVKAVKKAGIIYMSAHNQLFTPAVQEIKRMIDGGAVGKVRWIRSQDSFILPNTALKGQWRANMKFQGGGELIDTGYHPTYRLLYLAGAEVAAVRGTMGRFLHPMDGEDTASVQVRFTNGVIGEILTSWVFNRPYGTHDLHVIGELGEIFGTGNMLYHLPVGFKTPSEKILKEANTFHDQINCFADCILKGLPPPHGPEEGRAVLQIILKAAESAEGWQKNTGKK
;
A
#
# COMPACT_ATOMS: atom_id res chain seq x y z
N MET A 1 29.90 3.64 16.52
CA MET A 1 28.59 4.12 16.03
C MET A 1 28.12 3.10 14.97
N ASN A 2 26.88 2.60 15.08
CA ASN A 2 26.35 1.72 14.04
C ASN A 2 26.22 2.50 12.73
N LYS A 3 26.57 1.87 11.61
CA LYS A 3 26.44 2.47 10.27
C LYS A 3 24.97 2.78 10.00
N LYS A 4 24.62 4.06 9.76
CA LYS A 4 23.27 4.45 9.33
C LYS A 4 23.08 4.15 7.84
N ILE A 5 21.83 3.85 7.48
CA ILE A 5 21.41 3.71 6.08
C ILE A 5 21.33 5.10 5.45
N LYS A 6 22.08 5.31 4.38
CA LYS A 6 22.00 6.53 3.57
C LYS A 6 20.87 6.40 2.56
N LEU A 7 19.77 7.11 2.82
CA LEU A 7 18.54 7.06 2.03
C LEU A 7 18.44 8.25 1.08
N ALA A 8 18.03 8.01 -0.14
CA ALA A 8 17.57 9.07 -1.05
C ALA A 8 16.05 8.99 -1.22
N LEU A 9 15.36 10.13 -1.15
CA LEU A 9 13.93 10.25 -1.34
C LEU A 9 13.64 10.69 -2.79
N ILE A 10 12.94 9.86 -3.56
CA ILE A 10 12.57 10.10 -4.96
C ILE A 10 11.07 10.42 -5.02
N GLY A 11 10.75 11.66 -5.36
CA GLY A 11 9.42 12.25 -5.21
C GLY A 11 9.24 12.90 -3.85
N THR A 12 9.17 14.23 -3.82
CA THR A 12 9.08 15.03 -2.57
C THR A 12 7.71 15.70 -2.41
N GLY A 13 6.68 15.14 -3.09
CA GLY A 13 5.28 15.59 -3.01
C GLY A 13 4.59 15.31 -1.68
N GLY A 14 3.25 15.30 -1.66
CA GLY A 14 2.44 15.22 -0.43
C GLY A 14 2.78 14.04 0.47
N ILE A 15 2.72 12.80 -0.08
CA ILE A 15 2.89 11.58 0.73
C ILE A 15 4.30 11.46 1.33
N SER A 16 5.31 11.96 0.65
CA SER A 16 6.69 11.93 1.14
C SER A 16 6.86 12.67 2.48
N GLY A 17 5.91 13.53 2.87
CA GLY A 17 5.89 14.17 4.18
C GLY A 17 5.77 13.19 5.33
N ALA A 18 4.87 12.22 5.20
CA ALA A 18 4.70 11.17 6.20
C ALA A 18 5.93 10.25 6.28
N HIS A 19 6.57 9.97 5.12
CA HIS A 19 7.83 9.22 5.07
C HIS A 19 8.96 10.00 5.74
N ALA A 20 9.07 11.30 5.47
CA ALA A 20 10.08 12.18 6.10
C ALA A 20 9.92 12.22 7.64
N ASP A 21 8.68 12.26 8.15
CA ASP A 21 8.42 12.18 9.59
C ASP A 21 8.91 10.84 10.17
N GLY A 22 8.70 9.75 9.44
CA GLY A 22 9.21 8.41 9.80
C GLY A 22 10.74 8.37 9.80
N ILE A 23 11.41 8.98 8.82
CA ILE A 23 12.87 9.09 8.74
C ILE A 23 13.40 9.90 9.94
N LEU A 24 12.79 11.04 10.25
CA LEU A 24 13.14 11.87 11.40
C LEU A 24 12.96 11.12 12.72
N LYS A 25 11.95 10.29 12.84
CA LYS A 25 11.72 9.46 14.03
C LYS A 25 12.80 8.41 14.25
N HIS A 26 13.42 7.92 13.17
CA HIS A 26 14.40 6.84 13.17
C HIS A 26 15.79 7.27 12.67
N GLN A 27 16.21 8.51 13.01
CA GLN A 27 17.51 9.07 12.65
C GLN A 27 18.71 8.29 13.23
N ASP A 28 18.48 7.45 14.21
CA ASP A 28 19.48 6.50 14.73
C ASP A 28 19.83 5.40 13.71
N LYS A 29 18.93 5.08 12.78
CA LYS A 29 19.06 4.02 11.77
C LYS A 29 19.20 4.53 10.34
N ILE A 30 18.52 5.62 9.99
CA ILE A 30 18.41 6.17 8.63
C ILE A 30 18.82 7.65 8.63
N GLU A 31 19.52 8.04 7.57
CA GLU A 31 19.83 9.43 7.25
C GLU A 31 19.41 9.73 5.81
N CYS A 32 18.57 10.76 5.62
CA CYS A 32 18.23 11.23 4.28
C CYS A 32 19.39 12.08 3.72
N VAL A 33 20.11 11.56 2.74
CA VAL A 33 21.29 12.20 2.15
C VAL A 33 21.01 12.90 0.83
N ALA A 34 19.90 12.56 0.15
CA ALA A 34 19.51 13.18 -1.12
C ALA A 34 17.99 13.24 -1.30
N LEU A 35 17.55 14.24 -2.04
CA LEU A 35 16.16 14.46 -2.48
C LEU A 35 16.13 14.60 -3.99
N CYS A 36 15.12 14.01 -4.62
CA CYS A 36 14.88 14.14 -6.05
C CYS A 36 13.41 14.45 -6.35
N ASP A 37 13.14 15.53 -7.05
CA ASP A 37 11.80 15.93 -7.57
C ASP A 37 11.99 16.91 -8.72
N VAL A 38 11.06 16.93 -9.67
CA VAL A 38 11.05 17.93 -10.75
C VAL A 38 10.64 19.33 -10.27
N SER A 39 10.04 19.43 -9.07
CA SER A 39 9.60 20.68 -8.45
C SER A 39 10.61 21.15 -7.40
N GLU A 40 11.26 22.25 -7.67
CA GLU A 40 12.16 22.91 -6.70
C GLU A 40 11.43 23.30 -5.41
N GLN A 41 10.16 23.72 -5.52
CA GLN A 41 9.33 24.06 -4.36
C GLN A 41 9.12 22.84 -3.44
N ASN A 42 8.85 21.65 -4.01
CA ASN A 42 8.71 20.41 -3.24
C ASN A 42 10.02 20.02 -2.59
N LEU A 43 11.15 20.13 -3.33
CA LEU A 43 12.49 19.87 -2.79
C LEU A 43 12.79 20.76 -1.58
N GLU A 44 12.52 22.07 -1.69
CA GLU A 44 12.75 23.02 -0.61
C GLU A 44 11.90 22.69 0.62
N ALA A 45 10.61 22.46 0.43
CA ALA A 45 9.68 22.12 1.51
C ALA A 45 10.12 20.84 2.26
N ARG A 46 10.56 19.82 1.52
CA ARG A 46 11.00 18.55 2.09
C ARG A 46 12.36 18.67 2.78
N ALA A 47 13.29 19.39 2.18
CA ALA A 47 14.59 19.67 2.81
C ALA A 47 14.42 20.42 4.14
N LYS A 48 13.52 21.40 4.18
CA LYS A 48 13.20 22.14 5.41
C LYS A 48 12.61 21.24 6.49
N GLN A 49 11.70 20.32 6.13
CA GLN A 49 11.12 19.36 7.08
C GLN A 49 12.17 18.41 7.66
N LEU A 50 13.02 17.83 6.80
CA LEU A 50 14.04 16.86 7.21
C LEU A 50 15.17 17.51 8.02
N GLY A 51 15.39 18.80 7.83
CA GLY A 51 16.58 19.47 8.38
C GLY A 51 17.87 19.04 7.66
N GLY A 52 19.01 19.56 8.12
CA GLY A 52 20.30 19.25 7.48
C GLY A 52 20.41 19.85 6.05
N SER A 53 21.24 19.24 5.23
CA SER A 53 21.51 19.69 3.86
C SER A 53 21.58 18.52 2.88
N PRO A 54 20.46 17.79 2.67
CA PRO A 54 20.45 16.70 1.68
C PRO A 54 20.74 17.27 0.29
N ALA A 55 21.52 16.55 -0.52
CA ALA A 55 21.77 16.92 -1.91
C ALA A 55 20.45 16.94 -2.69
N ARG A 56 20.30 17.85 -3.65
CA ARG A 56 19.04 18.05 -4.40
C ARG A 56 19.26 17.78 -5.87
N PHE A 57 18.34 17.02 -6.47
CA PHE A 57 18.37 16.61 -7.86
C PHE A 57 17.00 16.79 -8.53
N LEU A 58 16.99 17.13 -9.80
CA LEU A 58 15.78 17.21 -10.63
C LEU A 58 15.55 15.90 -11.41
N ASP A 59 16.52 15.00 -11.42
CA ASP A 59 16.52 13.72 -12.15
C ASP A 59 17.13 12.62 -11.28
N TRP A 60 16.38 11.53 -11.02
CA TRP A 60 16.86 10.43 -10.18
C TRP A 60 17.97 9.61 -10.81
N LYS A 61 18.05 9.53 -12.17
CA LYS A 61 19.14 8.81 -12.84
C LYS A 61 20.46 9.54 -12.62
N LYS A 62 20.43 10.88 -12.74
CA LYS A 62 21.58 11.72 -12.43
C LYS A 62 21.97 11.58 -10.95
N MET A 63 20.99 11.60 -10.04
CA MET A 63 21.24 11.38 -8.61
C MET A 63 21.91 10.03 -8.35
N LEU A 64 21.38 8.95 -8.90
CA LEU A 64 21.94 7.60 -8.73
C LEU A 64 23.37 7.49 -9.30
N ALA A 65 23.63 8.14 -10.44
CA ALA A 65 24.95 8.14 -11.07
C ALA A 65 25.98 8.95 -10.28
N GLU A 66 25.62 10.16 -9.82
CA GLU A 66 26.55 11.06 -9.12
C GLU A 66 26.81 10.65 -7.68
N MET A 67 25.75 10.20 -6.97
CA MET A 67 25.86 9.80 -5.57
C MET A 67 26.49 8.40 -5.41
N GLY A 68 26.29 7.49 -6.35
CA GLY A 68 26.90 6.16 -6.37
C GLY A 68 26.82 5.46 -5.01
N ASN A 69 27.97 5.16 -4.41
CA ASN A 69 28.08 4.52 -3.09
C ASN A 69 27.69 5.44 -1.91
N GLY A 70 27.36 6.70 -2.18
CA GLY A 70 26.81 7.65 -1.20
C GLY A 70 25.34 7.37 -0.84
N ILE A 71 24.65 6.46 -1.54
CA ILE A 71 23.27 6.02 -1.28
C ILE A 71 23.28 4.51 -1.04
N ASP A 72 22.65 4.05 0.05
CA ASP A 72 22.42 2.63 0.35
C ASP A 72 21.00 2.21 -0.11
N ALA A 73 20.00 3.10 0.01
CA ALA A 73 18.60 2.82 -0.28
C ALA A 73 17.88 4.02 -0.91
N VAL A 74 16.79 3.76 -1.60
CA VAL A 74 15.86 4.78 -2.11
C VAL A 74 14.46 4.57 -1.54
N ASP A 75 13.74 5.67 -1.31
CA ASP A 75 12.33 5.71 -0.95
C ASP A 75 11.57 6.41 -2.08
N ILE A 76 10.69 5.67 -2.78
CA ILE A 76 10.04 6.11 -4.02
C ILE A 76 8.61 6.55 -3.71
N CYS A 77 8.35 7.86 -3.83
CA CYS A 77 7.07 8.53 -3.57
C CYS A 77 6.57 9.31 -4.80
N LEU A 78 6.60 8.67 -5.95
CA LEU A 78 6.27 9.25 -7.26
C LEU A 78 4.78 9.02 -7.64
N PRO A 79 4.27 9.62 -8.73
CA PRO A 79 3.06 9.16 -9.40
C PRO A 79 3.19 7.71 -9.90
N HIS A 80 2.09 6.95 -9.88
CA HIS A 80 2.07 5.50 -10.08
C HIS A 80 2.83 5.00 -11.31
N HIS A 81 2.67 5.65 -12.48
CA HIS A 81 3.33 5.25 -13.74
C HIS A 81 4.86 5.42 -13.73
N LEU A 82 5.39 6.16 -12.75
CA LEU A 82 6.83 6.37 -12.60
C LEU A 82 7.49 5.42 -11.60
N HIS A 83 6.70 4.62 -10.87
CA HIS A 83 7.25 3.67 -9.90
C HIS A 83 8.12 2.61 -10.58
N ALA A 84 7.61 1.93 -11.61
CA ALA A 84 8.36 0.88 -12.30
C ALA A 84 9.70 1.36 -12.91
N PRO A 85 9.76 2.47 -13.66
CA PRO A 85 11.02 3.04 -14.14
C PRO A 85 12.02 3.33 -13.02
N ALA A 86 11.57 3.97 -11.92
CA ALA A 86 12.44 4.30 -10.80
C ALA A 86 12.94 3.05 -10.05
N ILE A 87 12.08 2.03 -9.89
CA ILE A 87 12.46 0.74 -9.33
C ILE A 87 13.54 0.06 -10.17
N PHE A 88 13.39 0.03 -11.52
CA PHE A 88 14.38 -0.59 -12.39
C PHE A 88 15.73 0.12 -12.31
N ASP A 89 15.75 1.44 -12.34
CA ASP A 89 16.98 2.21 -12.24
C ASP A 89 17.67 2.00 -10.88
N ALA A 90 16.91 2.02 -9.78
CA ALA A 90 17.43 1.78 -8.43
C ALA A 90 17.95 0.34 -8.25
N ALA A 91 17.23 -0.65 -8.76
CA ALA A 91 17.66 -2.06 -8.72
C ALA A 91 18.94 -2.29 -9.54
N ALA A 92 19.03 -1.68 -10.74
CA ALA A 92 20.25 -1.73 -11.56
C ALA A 92 21.45 -1.08 -10.87
N ALA A 93 21.21 -0.03 -10.05
CA ALA A 93 22.23 0.61 -9.22
C ALA A 93 22.52 -0.15 -7.91
N GLY A 94 21.87 -1.31 -7.65
CA GLY A 94 22.07 -2.12 -6.46
C GLY A 94 21.55 -1.46 -5.16
N LYS A 95 20.55 -0.59 -5.24
CA LYS A 95 19.99 0.11 -4.08
C LYS A 95 18.82 -0.65 -3.49
N HIS A 96 18.74 -0.72 -2.15
CA HIS A 96 17.53 -1.17 -1.47
C HIS A 96 16.38 -0.20 -1.75
N ILE A 97 15.15 -0.71 -1.79
CA ILE A 97 13.98 0.06 -2.25
C ILE A 97 12.82 -0.04 -1.25
N LEU A 98 12.33 1.10 -0.77
CA LEU A 98 10.98 1.26 -0.28
C LEU A 98 10.18 1.96 -1.38
N CYS A 99 9.04 1.43 -1.78
CA CYS A 99 8.24 2.03 -2.85
C CYS A 99 6.78 2.19 -2.43
N GLU A 100 6.25 3.41 -2.59
CA GLU A 100 4.82 3.66 -2.42
C GLU A 100 3.96 2.78 -3.31
N LYS A 101 2.76 2.55 -2.84
CA LYS A 101 1.75 1.78 -3.56
C LYS A 101 1.09 2.64 -4.67
N PRO A 102 0.59 2.00 -5.74
CA PRO A 102 0.86 0.62 -6.16
C PRO A 102 2.31 0.46 -6.65
N MET A 103 2.86 -0.76 -6.59
CA MET A 103 4.24 -0.98 -7.05
C MET A 103 4.46 -0.61 -8.53
N CYS A 104 3.42 -0.69 -9.35
CA CYS A 104 3.35 -0.31 -10.76
C CYS A 104 1.90 -0.36 -11.25
N ILE A 105 1.64 -0.12 -12.54
CA ILE A 105 0.29 0.00 -13.08
C ILE A 105 -0.17 -1.20 -13.95
N ASN A 106 0.67 -2.19 -14.19
CA ASN A 106 0.34 -3.39 -14.96
C ASN A 106 1.16 -4.61 -14.52
N LEU A 107 0.69 -5.82 -14.86
CA LEU A 107 1.33 -7.07 -14.43
C LEU A 107 2.66 -7.35 -15.15
N ASP A 108 2.86 -6.87 -16.36
CA ASP A 108 4.13 -7.05 -17.07
C ASP A 108 5.27 -6.30 -16.37
N GLU A 109 5.00 -5.09 -15.91
CA GLU A 109 5.94 -4.33 -15.07
C GLU A 109 6.17 -5.04 -13.73
N ALA A 110 5.10 -5.51 -13.06
CA ALA A 110 5.20 -6.22 -11.79
C ALA A 110 6.08 -7.47 -11.90
N ASP A 111 5.89 -8.29 -12.94
CA ASP A 111 6.70 -9.49 -13.21
C ASP A 111 8.18 -9.15 -13.46
N LYS A 112 8.44 -8.04 -14.17
CA LYS A 112 9.82 -7.55 -14.41
C LYS A 112 10.45 -7.00 -13.13
N ILE A 113 9.68 -6.32 -12.28
CA ILE A 113 10.16 -5.81 -10.98
C ILE A 113 10.58 -6.98 -10.08
N VAL A 114 9.73 -8.00 -9.92
CA VAL A 114 10.07 -9.20 -9.13
C VAL A 114 11.40 -9.82 -9.60
N LYS A 115 11.57 -9.97 -10.91
CA LYS A 115 12.81 -10.51 -11.50
C LYS A 115 14.01 -9.60 -11.27
N ALA A 116 13.85 -8.29 -11.42
CA ALA A 116 14.92 -7.31 -11.27
C ALA A 116 15.42 -7.23 -9.82
N VAL A 117 14.50 -7.18 -8.85
CA VAL A 117 14.81 -7.17 -7.42
C VAL A 117 15.55 -8.44 -7.01
N LYS A 118 15.05 -9.61 -7.43
CA LYS A 118 15.70 -10.90 -7.17
C LYS A 118 17.09 -10.98 -7.77
N LYS A 119 17.26 -10.53 -9.02
CA LYS A 119 18.57 -10.52 -9.71
C LYS A 119 19.57 -9.60 -9.01
N ALA A 120 19.11 -8.45 -8.53
CA ALA A 120 19.95 -7.47 -7.83
C ALA A 120 20.34 -7.91 -6.41
N GLY A 121 19.61 -8.86 -5.81
CA GLY A 121 19.83 -9.31 -4.43
C GLY A 121 19.59 -8.22 -3.38
N ILE A 122 18.70 -7.28 -3.66
CA ILE A 122 18.38 -6.13 -2.81
C ILE A 122 17.13 -6.38 -1.96
N ILE A 123 17.00 -5.62 -0.88
CA ILE A 123 15.74 -5.53 -0.15
C ILE A 123 14.81 -4.58 -0.94
N TYR A 124 13.63 -5.08 -1.28
CA TYR A 124 12.50 -4.29 -1.79
C TYR A 124 11.32 -4.45 -0.84
N MET A 125 10.75 -3.36 -0.36
CA MET A 125 9.55 -3.36 0.46
C MET A 125 8.47 -2.48 -0.18
N SER A 126 7.28 -3.04 -0.37
CA SER A 126 6.09 -2.25 -0.73
C SER A 126 5.62 -1.44 0.48
N ALA A 127 5.33 -0.15 0.29
CA ALA A 127 4.86 0.74 1.35
C ALA A 127 3.38 0.48 1.70
N HIS A 128 3.11 -0.69 2.25
CA HIS A 128 1.80 -1.13 2.74
C HIS A 128 1.59 -0.67 4.19
N ASN A 129 1.65 0.64 4.42
CA ASN A 129 1.67 1.25 5.75
C ASN A 129 0.52 0.79 6.65
N GLN A 130 -0.69 0.61 6.13
CA GLN A 130 -1.84 0.21 6.95
C GLN A 130 -1.76 -1.22 7.50
N LEU A 131 -0.80 -2.06 7.03
CA LEU A 131 -0.52 -3.34 7.69
C LEU A 131 0.10 -3.16 9.08
N PHE A 132 0.69 -2.00 9.37
CA PHE A 132 1.18 -1.62 10.70
C PHE A 132 0.09 -1.04 11.62
N THR A 133 -1.17 -0.94 11.16
CA THR A 133 -2.30 -0.51 12.00
C THR A 133 -2.50 -1.50 13.14
N PRO A 134 -2.65 -1.04 14.41
CA PRO A 134 -2.75 -1.92 15.56
C PRO A 134 -3.86 -2.98 15.44
N ALA A 135 -5.05 -2.60 14.93
CA ALA A 135 -6.13 -3.55 14.71
C ALA A 135 -5.76 -4.63 13.68
N VAL A 136 -5.08 -4.28 12.56
CA VAL A 136 -4.64 -5.24 11.54
C VAL A 136 -3.68 -6.27 12.13
N GLN A 137 -2.68 -5.80 12.88
CA GLN A 137 -1.69 -6.67 13.52
C GLN A 137 -2.31 -7.59 14.56
N GLU A 138 -3.21 -7.06 15.39
CA GLU A 138 -3.87 -7.85 16.42
C GLU A 138 -4.85 -8.86 15.81
N ILE A 139 -5.64 -8.49 14.79
CA ILE A 139 -6.50 -9.43 14.06
C ILE A 139 -5.68 -10.57 13.47
N LYS A 140 -4.54 -10.26 12.82
CA LYS A 140 -3.67 -11.31 12.28
C LYS A 140 -3.15 -12.25 13.38
N ARG A 141 -2.67 -11.69 14.48
CA ARG A 141 -2.22 -12.48 15.63
C ARG A 141 -3.33 -13.38 16.20
N MET A 142 -4.56 -12.88 16.27
CA MET A 142 -5.72 -13.64 16.75
C MET A 142 -6.12 -14.74 15.76
N ILE A 143 -6.08 -14.49 14.46
CA ILE A 143 -6.30 -15.52 13.41
C ILE A 143 -5.26 -16.61 13.54
N ASP A 144 -3.97 -16.25 13.60
CA ASP A 144 -2.86 -17.21 13.68
C ASP A 144 -2.88 -18.00 15.00
N GLY A 145 -3.37 -17.38 16.09
CA GLY A 145 -3.60 -18.02 17.38
C GLY A 145 -4.88 -18.85 17.46
N GLY A 146 -5.67 -18.94 16.36
CA GLY A 146 -6.88 -19.77 16.31
C GLY A 146 -8.10 -19.20 17.03
N ALA A 147 -8.11 -17.92 17.39
CA ALA A 147 -9.18 -17.31 18.21
C ALA A 147 -10.58 -17.38 17.55
N VAL A 148 -10.65 -17.43 16.21
CA VAL A 148 -11.90 -17.58 15.46
C VAL A 148 -12.03 -18.95 14.78
N GLY A 149 -11.10 -19.89 15.03
CA GLY A 149 -11.03 -21.16 14.33
C GLY A 149 -10.69 -20.96 12.85
N LYS A 150 -11.18 -21.83 11.97
CA LYS A 150 -10.96 -21.71 10.54
C LYS A 150 -11.70 -20.50 9.98
N VAL A 151 -10.97 -19.53 9.44
CA VAL A 151 -11.55 -18.34 8.80
C VAL A 151 -12.38 -18.74 7.59
N ARG A 152 -13.56 -18.16 7.45
CA ARG A 152 -14.51 -18.40 6.37
C ARG A 152 -14.74 -17.19 5.50
N TRP A 153 -14.74 -16.02 6.11
CA TRP A 153 -15.05 -14.78 5.40
C TRP A 153 -14.28 -13.60 5.99
N ILE A 154 -13.84 -12.69 5.13
CA ILE A 154 -13.14 -11.45 5.51
C ILE A 154 -13.69 -10.30 4.67
N ARG A 155 -14.11 -9.22 5.33
CA ARG A 155 -14.34 -7.92 4.69
C ARG A 155 -13.23 -6.97 5.05
N SER A 156 -12.72 -6.25 4.05
CA SER A 156 -11.83 -5.12 4.20
C SER A 156 -12.37 -3.95 3.38
N GLN A 157 -12.52 -2.77 3.99
CA GLN A 157 -13.11 -1.62 3.32
C GLN A 157 -12.39 -0.32 3.65
N ASP A 158 -12.41 0.60 2.68
CA ASP A 158 -11.88 1.95 2.83
C ASP A 158 -12.74 2.87 1.95
N SER A 159 -13.49 3.78 2.56
CA SER A 159 -14.40 4.68 1.84
C SER A 159 -14.50 6.01 2.56
N PHE A 160 -14.37 7.08 1.80
CA PHE A 160 -14.52 8.45 2.27
C PHE A 160 -14.97 9.37 1.13
N ILE A 161 -15.51 10.53 1.47
CA ILE A 161 -15.88 11.53 0.48
C ILE A 161 -14.65 12.34 0.10
N LEU A 162 -14.16 12.14 -1.14
CA LEU A 162 -13.11 12.96 -1.71
C LEU A 162 -13.72 14.22 -2.34
N PRO A 163 -13.24 15.42 -2.03
CA PRO A 163 -13.72 16.64 -2.71
C PRO A 163 -13.45 16.57 -4.23
N ASN A 164 -14.45 16.94 -5.06
CA ASN A 164 -14.32 16.94 -6.52
C ASN A 164 -13.15 17.78 -7.04
N THR A 165 -12.75 18.80 -6.30
CA THR A 165 -11.59 19.65 -6.61
C THR A 165 -10.26 18.94 -6.47
N ALA A 166 -10.19 17.85 -5.69
CA ALA A 166 -8.95 17.13 -5.42
C ALA A 166 -8.38 16.42 -6.66
N LEU A 167 -9.23 16.09 -7.64
CA LEU A 167 -8.83 15.38 -8.87
C LEU A 167 -8.65 16.33 -10.05
N LYS A 168 -9.15 17.57 -9.98
CA LYS A 168 -9.10 18.51 -11.09
C LYS A 168 -7.66 18.85 -11.49
N GLY A 169 -7.28 18.49 -12.73
CA GLY A 169 -5.93 18.72 -13.25
C GLY A 169 -4.84 17.84 -12.63
N GLN A 170 -5.21 16.86 -11.81
CA GLN A 170 -4.27 15.94 -11.18
C GLN A 170 -4.04 14.70 -12.06
N TRP A 171 -2.85 14.11 -11.96
CA TRP A 171 -2.50 12.87 -12.65
C TRP A 171 -3.43 11.70 -12.27
N ARG A 172 -4.00 11.73 -11.05
CA ARG A 172 -4.96 10.74 -10.54
C ARG A 172 -6.27 10.69 -11.30
N ALA A 173 -6.65 11.76 -12.01
CA ALA A 173 -7.84 11.76 -12.85
C ALA A 173 -7.65 11.01 -14.20
N ASN A 174 -6.41 10.67 -14.55
CA ASN A 174 -6.08 10.07 -15.85
C ASN A 174 -5.59 8.63 -15.68
N MET A 175 -6.33 7.67 -16.23
CA MET A 175 -6.01 6.24 -16.16
C MET A 175 -4.62 5.89 -16.70
N LYS A 176 -4.10 6.61 -17.69
CA LYS A 176 -2.76 6.36 -18.23
C LYS A 176 -1.66 6.57 -17.20
N PHE A 177 -1.86 7.48 -16.25
CA PHE A 177 -0.88 7.81 -15.22
C PHE A 177 -1.16 7.08 -13.89
N GLN A 178 -2.44 6.88 -13.59
CA GLN A 178 -2.86 6.21 -12.36
C GLN A 178 -2.89 4.69 -12.50
N GLY A 179 -3.21 4.16 -13.68
CA GLY A 179 -3.34 2.73 -13.95
C GLY A 179 -4.73 2.17 -13.75
N GLY A 180 -5.70 2.99 -13.32
CA GLY A 180 -7.09 2.65 -13.02
C GLY A 180 -7.82 3.82 -12.40
N GLY A 181 -8.83 3.54 -11.59
CA GLY A 181 -9.59 4.51 -10.82
C GLY A 181 -9.23 4.49 -9.33
N GLU A 182 -10.26 4.57 -8.49
CA GLU A 182 -10.14 4.59 -7.04
C GLU A 182 -9.59 3.27 -6.46
N LEU A 183 -9.96 2.13 -7.06
CA LEU A 183 -9.55 0.80 -6.58
C LEU A 183 -8.03 0.60 -6.58
N ILE A 184 -7.32 1.11 -7.60
CA ILE A 184 -5.85 1.01 -7.65
C ILE A 184 -5.16 2.04 -6.74
N ASP A 185 -5.84 3.11 -6.35
CA ASP A 185 -5.29 4.12 -5.45
C ASP A 185 -5.66 3.81 -3.99
N THR A 186 -6.83 4.26 -3.51
CA THR A 186 -7.26 4.01 -2.12
C THR A 186 -7.65 2.56 -1.90
N GLY A 187 -8.37 1.95 -2.85
CA GLY A 187 -8.76 0.55 -2.77
C GLY A 187 -7.60 -0.44 -2.72
N TYR A 188 -6.39 0.01 -3.01
CA TYR A 188 -5.18 -0.76 -2.79
C TYR A 188 -4.99 -1.14 -1.33
N HIS A 189 -5.33 -0.23 -0.39
CA HIS A 189 -5.22 -0.46 1.04
C HIS A 189 -6.11 -1.63 1.55
N PRO A 190 -7.43 -1.64 1.33
CA PRO A 190 -8.25 -2.77 1.74
C PRO A 190 -7.88 -4.06 1.01
N THR A 191 -7.33 -3.99 -0.22
CA THR A 191 -6.91 -5.17 -0.97
C THR A 191 -5.71 -5.85 -0.33
N TYR A 192 -4.65 -5.13 0.03
CA TYR A 192 -3.52 -5.79 0.69
C TYR A 192 -3.82 -6.24 2.11
N ARG A 193 -4.68 -5.52 2.86
CA ARG A 193 -5.14 -5.99 4.18
C ARG A 193 -5.90 -7.31 4.07
N LEU A 194 -6.80 -7.43 3.09
CA LEU A 194 -7.53 -8.66 2.81
C LEU A 194 -6.57 -9.82 2.49
N LEU A 195 -5.63 -9.61 1.57
CA LEU A 195 -4.64 -10.63 1.17
C LEU A 195 -3.80 -11.09 2.38
N TYR A 196 -3.32 -10.14 3.18
CA TYR A 196 -2.52 -10.42 4.38
C TYR A 196 -3.27 -11.26 5.42
N LEU A 197 -4.54 -10.92 5.69
CA LEU A 197 -5.36 -11.63 6.67
C LEU A 197 -5.82 -13.00 6.17
N ALA A 198 -6.08 -13.15 4.88
CA ALA A 198 -6.46 -14.43 4.27
C ALA A 198 -5.31 -15.44 4.28
N GLY A 199 -4.06 -14.98 4.15
CA GLY A 199 -2.86 -15.81 4.21
C GLY A 199 -2.82 -16.94 3.18
N ALA A 200 -3.40 -16.74 1.98
CA ALA A 200 -3.51 -17.75 0.94
C ALA A 200 -3.49 -17.13 -0.45
N GLU A 201 -3.23 -17.95 -1.45
CA GLU A 201 -3.27 -17.54 -2.85
C GLU A 201 -4.70 -17.28 -3.34
N VAL A 202 -4.81 -16.39 -4.33
CA VAL A 202 -6.08 -16.01 -4.95
C VAL A 202 -6.51 -17.03 -5.99
N ALA A 203 -7.68 -17.65 -5.78
CA ALA A 203 -8.27 -18.62 -6.73
C ALA A 203 -9.15 -17.93 -7.78
N ALA A 204 -9.96 -16.92 -7.39
CA ALA A 204 -10.84 -16.19 -8.30
C ALA A 204 -11.12 -14.79 -7.80
N VAL A 205 -11.41 -13.86 -8.73
CA VAL A 205 -11.76 -12.46 -8.44
C VAL A 205 -12.94 -12.05 -9.29
N ARG A 206 -13.88 -11.30 -8.72
CA ARG A 206 -14.98 -10.64 -9.41
C ARG A 206 -15.15 -9.23 -8.90
N GLY A 207 -15.27 -8.25 -9.80
CA GLY A 207 -15.47 -6.84 -9.49
C GLY A 207 -16.79 -6.30 -10.03
N THR A 208 -17.31 -5.29 -9.36
CA THR A 208 -18.35 -4.38 -9.85
C THR A 208 -17.89 -2.97 -9.55
N MET A 209 -17.90 -2.11 -10.56
CA MET A 209 -17.33 -0.76 -10.48
C MET A 209 -18.30 0.26 -11.05
N GLY A 210 -18.25 1.47 -10.51
CA GLY A 210 -19.03 2.60 -10.99
C GLY A 210 -18.26 3.90 -10.89
N ARG A 211 -18.62 4.85 -11.75
CA ARG A 211 -18.20 6.24 -11.67
C ARG A 211 -19.45 7.07 -11.46
N PHE A 212 -19.60 7.66 -10.28
CA PHE A 212 -20.83 8.33 -9.85
C PHE A 212 -20.69 9.84 -9.74
N LEU A 213 -19.53 10.33 -9.35
CA LEU A 213 -19.37 11.74 -8.99
C LEU A 213 -18.14 12.40 -9.64
N HIS A 214 -16.98 11.73 -9.66
CA HIS A 214 -15.72 12.40 -9.97
C HIS A 214 -15.46 12.53 -11.48
N PRO A 215 -14.90 13.67 -11.93
CA PRO A 215 -14.51 13.89 -13.33
C PRO A 215 -13.14 13.22 -13.59
N MET A 216 -13.13 11.90 -13.67
CA MET A 216 -11.94 11.08 -13.91
C MET A 216 -12.22 10.00 -14.95
N ASP A 217 -11.17 9.40 -15.51
CA ASP A 217 -11.33 8.35 -16.53
C ASP A 217 -11.74 7.00 -15.94
N GLY A 218 -11.27 6.68 -14.72
CA GLY A 218 -11.55 5.44 -14.01
C GLY A 218 -12.81 5.49 -13.17
N GLU A 219 -13.05 4.42 -12.42
CA GLU A 219 -14.10 4.30 -11.41
C GLU A 219 -13.77 5.12 -10.15
N ASP A 220 -14.80 5.58 -9.44
CA ASP A 220 -14.69 6.22 -8.12
C ASP A 220 -15.27 5.38 -6.98
N THR A 221 -15.79 4.19 -7.32
CA THR A 221 -16.37 3.22 -6.38
C THR A 221 -16.21 1.82 -6.93
N ALA A 222 -15.76 0.89 -6.09
CA ALA A 222 -15.62 -0.52 -6.43
C ALA A 222 -16.08 -1.45 -5.29
N SER A 223 -16.71 -2.57 -5.69
CA SER A 223 -17.00 -3.72 -4.83
C SER A 223 -16.36 -4.95 -5.46
N VAL A 224 -15.52 -5.66 -4.69
CA VAL A 224 -14.75 -6.80 -5.19
C VAL A 224 -14.98 -8.01 -4.29
N GLN A 225 -15.21 -9.17 -4.93
CA GLN A 225 -15.21 -10.47 -4.26
C GLN A 225 -13.98 -11.26 -4.66
N VAL A 226 -13.32 -11.87 -3.67
CA VAL A 226 -12.14 -12.70 -3.85
C VAL A 226 -12.38 -14.06 -3.24
N ARG A 227 -12.08 -15.13 -3.98
CA ARG A 227 -12.03 -16.49 -3.44
C ARG A 227 -10.57 -16.91 -3.29
N PHE A 228 -10.20 -17.37 -2.12
CA PHE A 228 -8.86 -17.86 -1.83
C PHE A 228 -8.77 -19.39 -1.91
N THR A 229 -7.57 -19.92 -2.13
CA THR A 229 -7.33 -21.37 -2.28
C THR A 229 -7.59 -22.15 -1.00
N ASN A 230 -7.49 -21.52 0.19
CA ASN A 230 -7.85 -22.09 1.49
C ASN A 230 -9.37 -22.09 1.78
N GLY A 231 -10.19 -21.61 0.84
CA GLY A 231 -11.65 -21.57 0.92
C GLY A 231 -12.22 -20.29 1.55
N VAL A 232 -11.38 -19.35 1.98
CA VAL A 232 -11.83 -18.03 2.48
C VAL A 232 -12.48 -17.25 1.34
N ILE A 233 -13.60 -16.58 1.64
CA ILE A 233 -14.24 -15.59 0.78
C ILE A 233 -13.86 -14.20 1.30
N GLY A 234 -13.30 -13.36 0.42
CA GLY A 234 -12.97 -11.98 0.71
C GLY A 234 -13.91 -11.00 0.05
N GLU A 235 -14.19 -9.89 0.72
CA GLU A 235 -14.94 -8.76 0.18
C GLU A 235 -14.16 -7.47 0.38
N ILE A 236 -14.12 -6.64 -0.67
CA ILE A 236 -13.57 -5.29 -0.63
C ILE A 236 -14.69 -4.32 -1.03
N LEU A 237 -14.86 -3.27 -0.26
CA LEU A 237 -15.69 -2.11 -0.62
C LEU A 237 -14.81 -0.87 -0.50
N THR A 238 -14.78 -0.07 -1.56
CA THR A 238 -13.96 1.13 -1.61
C THR A 238 -14.64 2.23 -2.42
N SER A 239 -14.53 3.50 -1.96
CA SER A 239 -15.21 4.61 -2.63
C SER A 239 -14.63 5.97 -2.23
N TRP A 240 -14.58 6.88 -3.20
CA TRP A 240 -14.39 8.32 -2.98
C TRP A 240 -15.70 9.12 -2.94
N VAL A 241 -16.86 8.44 -3.02
CA VAL A 241 -18.18 9.07 -3.15
C VAL A 241 -18.96 9.09 -1.85
N PHE A 242 -18.73 8.14 -0.98
CA PHE A 242 -19.42 8.00 0.30
C PHE A 242 -18.47 7.53 1.42
N ASN A 243 -18.82 7.92 2.64
CA ASN A 243 -18.13 7.43 3.83
C ASN A 243 -18.44 5.95 4.08
N ARG A 244 -17.62 5.31 4.88
CA ARG A 244 -17.88 3.94 5.34
C ARG A 244 -19.32 3.81 5.81
N PRO A 245 -20.07 2.76 5.39
CA PRO A 245 -21.45 2.54 5.80
C PRO A 245 -21.60 2.48 7.33
N TYR A 246 -22.64 3.14 7.84
CA TYR A 246 -22.90 3.18 9.27
C TYR A 246 -22.99 1.77 9.88
N GLY A 247 -22.45 1.59 11.08
CA GLY A 247 -22.46 0.31 11.80
C GLY A 247 -21.46 -0.73 11.26
N THR A 248 -20.60 -0.38 10.28
CA THR A 248 -19.55 -1.27 9.78
C THR A 248 -18.16 -0.86 10.29
N HIS A 249 -17.19 -1.77 10.16
CA HIS A 249 -15.80 -1.57 10.53
C HIS A 249 -14.89 -1.68 9.30
N ASP A 250 -13.66 -1.15 9.37
CA ASP A 250 -12.70 -1.26 8.27
C ASP A 250 -12.32 -2.70 7.97
N LEU A 251 -12.35 -3.53 9.02
CA LEU A 251 -12.06 -4.96 8.95
C LEU A 251 -13.11 -5.77 9.69
N HIS A 252 -13.52 -6.89 9.10
CA HIS A 252 -14.39 -7.88 9.74
C HIS A 252 -13.99 -9.27 9.27
N VAL A 253 -13.69 -10.15 10.20
CA VAL A 253 -13.28 -11.55 9.99
C VAL A 253 -14.27 -12.46 10.69
N ILE A 254 -14.81 -13.44 9.95
CA ILE A 254 -15.72 -14.46 10.47
C ILE A 254 -15.07 -15.84 10.32
N GLY A 255 -15.00 -16.57 11.40
CA GLY A 255 -14.52 -17.95 11.47
C GLY A 255 -15.52 -18.90 12.12
N GLU A 256 -15.11 -20.15 12.31
CA GLU A 256 -15.98 -21.19 12.88
C GLU A 256 -16.27 -20.99 14.37
N LEU A 257 -15.38 -20.32 15.10
CA LEU A 257 -15.47 -20.13 16.54
C LEU A 257 -15.90 -18.71 16.95
N GLY A 258 -16.15 -17.81 15.99
CA GLY A 258 -16.55 -16.42 16.27
C GLY A 258 -16.12 -15.44 15.20
N GLU A 259 -16.21 -14.18 15.55
CA GLU A 259 -15.87 -13.07 14.66
C GLU A 259 -15.00 -12.03 15.37
N ILE A 260 -14.14 -11.36 14.57
CA ILE A 260 -13.29 -10.26 15.00
C ILE A 260 -13.53 -9.11 14.02
N PHE A 261 -13.74 -7.91 14.54
CA PHE A 261 -13.92 -6.73 13.70
C PHE A 261 -13.30 -5.51 14.37
N GLY A 262 -12.91 -4.51 13.57
CA GLY A 262 -12.25 -3.34 14.13
C GLY A 262 -11.97 -2.23 13.10
N THR A 263 -11.58 -1.08 13.66
CA THR A 263 -11.20 0.14 12.94
C THR A 263 -10.10 0.87 13.71
N GLY A 264 -9.02 1.25 13.04
CA GLY A 264 -7.92 1.99 13.67
C GLY A 264 -7.27 1.21 14.81
N ASN A 265 -7.48 1.68 16.04
CA ASN A 265 -6.98 1.03 17.26
C ASN A 265 -8.08 0.34 18.09
N MET A 266 -9.33 0.31 17.60
CA MET A 266 -10.45 -0.36 18.27
C MET A 266 -10.66 -1.75 17.68
N LEU A 267 -10.77 -2.75 18.55
CA LEU A 267 -10.97 -4.16 18.19
C LEU A 267 -12.10 -4.76 19.01
N TYR A 268 -12.90 -5.57 18.37
CA TYR A 268 -13.99 -6.34 18.95
C TYR A 268 -13.82 -7.82 18.64
N HIS A 269 -14.12 -8.68 19.63
CA HIS A 269 -14.14 -10.11 19.45
C HIS A 269 -15.44 -10.68 20.02
N LEU A 270 -16.18 -11.39 19.19
CA LEU A 270 -17.45 -12.05 19.55
C LEU A 270 -17.33 -13.56 19.30
N PRO A 271 -17.02 -14.37 20.32
CA PRO A 271 -17.03 -15.83 20.20
C PRO A 271 -18.43 -16.37 19.95
N VAL A 272 -18.54 -17.52 19.28
CA VAL A 272 -19.81 -18.24 19.11
C VAL A 272 -20.44 -18.52 20.48
N GLY A 273 -21.75 -18.27 20.58
CA GLY A 273 -22.54 -18.44 21.81
C GLY A 273 -22.63 -17.20 22.70
N PHE A 274 -21.82 -16.17 22.43
CA PHE A 274 -21.93 -14.88 23.12
C PHE A 274 -22.81 -13.91 22.34
N LYS A 275 -23.49 -12.98 23.05
CA LYS A 275 -24.37 -11.97 22.43
C LYS A 275 -23.72 -10.59 22.34
N THR A 276 -22.67 -10.37 23.13
CA THR A 276 -21.98 -9.07 23.20
C THR A 276 -20.51 -9.28 22.97
N PRO A 277 -19.89 -8.52 22.06
CA PRO A 277 -18.46 -8.61 21.84
C PRO A 277 -17.68 -8.05 23.03
N SER A 278 -16.52 -8.61 23.28
CA SER A 278 -15.49 -7.97 24.08
C SER A 278 -14.83 -6.85 23.25
N GLU A 279 -14.55 -5.73 23.89
CA GLU A 279 -13.86 -4.59 23.27
C GLU A 279 -12.42 -4.52 23.79
N LYS A 280 -11.51 -4.16 22.90
CA LYS A 280 -10.11 -3.90 23.22
C LYS A 280 -9.65 -2.63 22.51
N ILE A 281 -9.19 -1.64 23.27
CA ILE A 281 -8.52 -0.46 22.76
C ILE A 281 -7.02 -0.76 22.73
N LEU A 282 -6.43 -0.67 21.56
CA LEU A 282 -5.02 -0.90 21.32
C LEU A 282 -4.25 0.42 21.42
N LYS A 283 -2.95 0.34 21.72
CA LYS A 283 -2.09 1.52 21.70
C LYS A 283 -2.04 2.08 20.27
N GLU A 284 -2.22 3.38 20.13
CA GLU A 284 -2.06 4.07 18.85
C GLU A 284 -0.63 3.90 18.30
N ALA A 285 -0.54 3.78 16.99
CA ALA A 285 0.72 3.68 16.25
C ALA A 285 0.73 4.66 15.09
N ASN A 286 1.89 5.18 14.75
CA ASN A 286 2.08 5.87 13.48
C ASN A 286 2.60 4.86 12.45
N THR A 287 1.74 4.45 11.55
CA THR A 287 2.00 3.38 10.58
C THR A 287 3.16 3.70 9.62
N PHE A 288 3.40 4.98 9.32
CA PHE A 288 4.55 5.40 8.51
C PHE A 288 5.86 5.30 9.28
N HIS A 289 5.86 5.66 10.59
CA HIS A 289 7.04 5.48 11.43
C HIS A 289 7.41 4.00 11.53
N ASP A 290 6.43 3.14 11.76
CA ASP A 290 6.66 1.70 11.89
C ASP A 290 7.10 1.07 10.56
N GLN A 291 6.56 1.54 9.42
CA GLN A 291 6.99 1.13 8.08
C GLN A 291 8.47 1.48 7.82
N ILE A 292 8.87 2.73 8.07
CA ILE A 292 10.27 3.17 7.91
C ILE A 292 11.20 2.39 8.84
N ASN A 293 10.78 2.17 10.11
CA ASN A 293 11.53 1.36 11.05
C ASN A 293 11.72 -0.09 10.57
N CYS A 294 10.64 -0.70 10.06
CA CYS A 294 10.67 -2.06 9.52
C CYS A 294 11.63 -2.16 8.32
N PHE A 295 11.55 -1.23 7.38
CA PHE A 295 12.45 -1.18 6.23
C PHE A 295 13.93 -1.07 6.65
N ALA A 296 14.21 -0.17 7.61
CA ALA A 296 15.55 -0.03 8.16
C ALA A 296 16.05 -1.32 8.80
N ASP A 297 15.22 -1.97 9.61
CA ASP A 297 15.57 -3.23 10.27
C ASP A 297 15.81 -4.37 9.29
N CYS A 298 15.03 -4.45 8.19
CA CYS A 298 15.27 -5.43 7.12
C CYS A 298 16.68 -5.26 6.53
N ILE A 299 17.10 -4.02 6.23
CA ILE A 299 18.42 -3.75 5.67
C ILE A 299 19.53 -4.04 6.70
N LEU A 300 19.42 -3.47 7.90
CA LEU A 300 20.49 -3.55 8.92
C LEU A 300 20.71 -4.97 9.45
N LYS A 301 19.66 -5.78 9.50
CA LYS A 301 19.67 -7.14 10.04
C LYS A 301 19.71 -8.22 8.96
N GLY A 302 19.61 -7.85 7.66
CA GLY A 302 19.54 -8.80 6.54
C GLY A 302 18.28 -9.67 6.57
N LEU A 303 17.15 -9.12 7.07
CA LEU A 303 15.88 -9.83 7.18
C LEU A 303 15.04 -9.63 5.90
N PRO A 304 14.25 -10.63 5.48
CA PRO A 304 13.29 -10.43 4.41
C PRO A 304 12.22 -9.42 4.84
N PRO A 305 11.77 -8.53 3.93
CA PRO A 305 10.68 -7.63 4.22
C PRO A 305 9.36 -8.39 4.34
N PRO A 306 8.43 -7.94 5.20
CA PRO A 306 7.12 -8.60 5.36
C PRO A 306 6.22 -8.41 4.13
N HIS A 307 6.53 -7.46 3.26
CA HIS A 307 5.74 -7.08 2.08
C HIS A 307 6.68 -6.81 0.91
N GLY A 308 7.15 -7.87 0.28
CA GLY A 308 8.08 -7.85 -0.85
C GLY A 308 7.40 -7.53 -2.19
N PRO A 309 8.13 -7.71 -3.29
CA PRO A 309 7.58 -7.45 -4.62
C PRO A 309 6.52 -8.48 -5.03
N GLU A 310 6.56 -9.71 -4.50
CA GLU A 310 5.55 -10.75 -4.75
C GLU A 310 4.19 -10.35 -4.17
N GLU A 311 4.15 -9.83 -2.94
CA GLU A 311 2.93 -9.34 -2.30
C GLU A 311 2.39 -8.12 -3.06
N GLY A 312 3.22 -7.16 -3.45
CA GLY A 312 2.82 -6.02 -4.28
C GLY A 312 2.18 -6.46 -5.60
N ARG A 313 2.78 -7.45 -6.27
CA ARG A 313 2.26 -8.07 -7.49
C ARG A 313 0.91 -8.76 -7.25
N ALA A 314 0.77 -9.52 -6.17
CA ALA A 314 -0.47 -10.22 -5.85
C ALA A 314 -1.64 -9.26 -5.60
N VAL A 315 -1.40 -8.15 -4.90
CA VAL A 315 -2.38 -7.08 -4.70
C VAL A 315 -2.80 -6.48 -6.03
N LEU A 316 -1.84 -6.10 -6.88
CA LEU A 316 -2.12 -5.55 -8.21
C LEU A 316 -2.91 -6.53 -9.08
N GLN A 317 -2.62 -7.82 -8.99
CA GLN A 317 -3.35 -8.87 -9.72
C GLN A 317 -4.83 -8.93 -9.32
N ILE A 318 -5.17 -8.80 -8.03
CA ILE A 318 -6.56 -8.73 -7.57
C ILE A 318 -7.26 -7.54 -8.21
N ILE A 319 -6.65 -6.37 -8.15
CA ILE A 319 -7.20 -5.11 -8.65
C ILE A 319 -7.45 -5.17 -10.16
N LEU A 320 -6.48 -5.60 -10.94
CA LEU A 320 -6.62 -5.67 -12.40
C LEU A 320 -7.61 -6.75 -12.84
N LYS A 321 -7.65 -7.92 -12.18
CA LYS A 321 -8.67 -8.94 -12.43
C LYS A 321 -10.09 -8.48 -12.05
N ALA A 322 -10.22 -7.67 -10.99
CA ALA A 322 -11.50 -7.08 -10.62
C ALA A 322 -11.99 -6.11 -11.71
N ALA A 323 -11.10 -5.26 -12.23
CA ALA A 323 -11.41 -4.33 -13.32
C ALA A 323 -11.80 -5.07 -14.60
N GLU A 324 -11.05 -6.08 -15.02
CA GLU A 324 -11.35 -6.93 -16.18
C GLU A 324 -12.73 -7.61 -16.03
N SER A 325 -13.04 -8.16 -14.87
CA SER A 325 -14.32 -8.78 -14.56
C SER A 325 -15.48 -7.78 -14.64
N ALA A 326 -15.29 -6.55 -14.15
CA ALA A 326 -16.30 -5.49 -14.18
C ALA A 326 -16.62 -5.02 -15.60
N GLU A 327 -15.63 -4.89 -16.47
CA GLU A 327 -15.81 -4.56 -17.89
C GLU A 327 -16.62 -5.64 -18.62
N GLY A 328 -16.35 -6.90 -18.36
CA GLY A 328 -17.11 -8.02 -18.91
C GLY A 328 -18.59 -7.99 -18.52
N TRP A 329 -18.88 -7.62 -17.29
CA TRP A 329 -20.24 -7.46 -16.77
C TRP A 329 -21.00 -6.32 -17.47
N GLN A 330 -20.37 -5.15 -17.62
CA GLN A 330 -20.99 -3.99 -18.29
C GLN A 330 -21.33 -4.28 -19.76
N LYS A 331 -20.45 -4.97 -20.48
CA LYS A 331 -20.70 -5.38 -21.89
C LYS A 331 -21.89 -6.32 -22.01
N ASN A 332 -22.13 -7.20 -21.03
CA ASN A 332 -23.23 -8.15 -21.03
C ASN A 332 -24.59 -7.54 -20.65
N THR A 333 -24.58 -6.46 -19.85
CA THR A 333 -25.81 -5.76 -19.41
C THR A 333 -26.19 -4.61 -20.33
N GLY A 334 -25.30 -4.13 -21.18
CA GLY A 334 -25.53 -3.02 -22.12
C GLY A 334 -26.25 -3.39 -23.43
N LYS A 335 -26.67 -4.65 -23.62
CA LYS A 335 -27.54 -5.05 -24.73
C LYS A 335 -29.00 -4.96 -24.29
N LYS A 336 -29.55 -3.75 -24.34
CA LYS A 336 -30.98 -3.53 -24.52
C LYS A 336 -31.20 -2.79 -25.84
#